data_67b4eb6fa1d9fbd829495599ccd6cbb0
#
_entry.id   67b4eb6fa1d9fbd829495599ccd6cbb0
#
_cell.length_a   1.000
_cell.length_b   1.000
_cell.length_c   1.000
_cell.angle_alpha   90.00
_cell.angle_beta   90.00
_cell.angle_gamma   90.00
#
_symmetry.space_group_name_H-M   'P 1'
#
loop_
_entity.id
_entity.type
_entity.pdbx_description
1 polymer ?
#
loop_
_entity_poly.entity_id
_entity_poly.type
_entity_poly.pdbx_seq_one_letter_code
_entity_poly.pdbx_strand_id
1 'polypeptide(L)'
;MSKPIVAVVGRPNVGKSTLFNALAGENISIVKDTPGVTRDRIYADISWLNHNFTLIDTGGIEPDSGDIILSQMREQAQIAIDTADVIIFMTDVKQGLVDSDGKVADMLRRSKKPVVLCVNKVDSYQKFIADVYEFYNLGIGDPMPISAANRQGIGDLLDEVIKYFPEGSENEEEDERPKIAIVGKPNVGKSSIINKLTGENRVIVSDIAGTTRDAIDTDIVYNGKEYVFIDTAGLRRKNKIKEELERYSIIRTVSAVERADVVLMVIDATEGVTEQDAKIAGIAHDRGKGIVIVVNKWDAIEKNDKTIYEFQNKIKETLAYMPYAEMVFVSAVTGQRLPKLFETIDMVIENQTLRIATGVLNEIITEAVALQQPPSDKGKRLKIYYTTQVSVKPPTFVIFVNDKQLIHFSYTRYLENKIRDTFGFKGTSLRFIIRERKENE
;
A
#
# COMPACT_ATOMS: atom_id res chain seq x y z
N MET A 1 -10.67 -1.54 -8.12
CA MET A 1 -9.44 -1.15 -8.85
C MET A 1 -8.34 -0.76 -7.87
N SER A 2 -7.09 -1.17 -8.07
CA SER A 2 -5.95 -0.66 -7.31
C SER A 2 -5.71 0.81 -7.67
N LYS A 3 -5.29 1.62 -6.69
CA LYS A 3 -4.92 3.01 -6.97
C LYS A 3 -3.68 3.04 -7.88
N PRO A 4 -3.64 3.87 -8.92
CA PRO A 4 -2.43 4.08 -9.69
C PRO A 4 -1.25 4.54 -8.81
N ILE A 5 -0.05 4.14 -9.17
CA ILE A 5 1.18 4.50 -8.46
C ILE A 5 1.98 5.46 -9.33
N VAL A 6 2.32 6.62 -8.77
CA VAL A 6 3.15 7.65 -9.42
C VAL A 6 4.46 7.75 -8.66
N ALA A 7 5.59 7.54 -9.34
CA ALA A 7 6.91 7.67 -8.72
C ALA A 7 7.64 8.94 -9.20
N VAL A 8 8.31 9.63 -8.28
CA VAL A 8 9.12 10.80 -8.60
C VAL A 8 10.59 10.38 -8.65
N VAL A 9 11.24 10.59 -9.79
CA VAL A 9 12.65 10.26 -10.05
C VAL A 9 13.41 11.52 -10.45
N GLY A 10 14.67 11.64 -10.10
CA GLY A 10 15.52 12.75 -10.47
C GLY A 10 16.74 12.87 -9.56
N ARG A 11 17.67 13.74 -9.94
CA ARG A 11 18.90 14.00 -9.18
C ARG A 11 18.62 14.43 -7.73
N PRO A 12 19.60 14.31 -6.82
CA PRO A 12 19.55 14.99 -5.53
C PRO A 12 19.32 16.50 -5.72
N ASN A 13 18.59 17.12 -4.82
CA ASN A 13 18.36 18.57 -4.74
C ASN A 13 17.59 19.20 -5.92
N VAL A 14 16.99 18.44 -6.82
CA VAL A 14 16.07 18.98 -7.87
C VAL A 14 14.71 19.38 -7.30
N GLY A 15 14.40 19.00 -6.04
CA GLY A 15 13.17 19.39 -5.35
C GLY A 15 12.10 18.31 -5.27
N LYS A 16 12.47 17.02 -5.39
CA LYS A 16 11.53 15.88 -5.27
C LYS A 16 10.73 15.93 -3.97
N SER A 17 11.42 16.01 -2.84
CA SER A 17 10.76 16.07 -1.52
C SER A 17 9.97 17.38 -1.32
N THR A 18 10.36 18.47 -1.99
CA THR A 18 9.57 19.71 -1.98
C THR A 18 8.24 19.54 -2.72
N LEU A 19 8.27 18.90 -3.90
CA LEU A 19 7.06 18.56 -4.65
C LEU A 19 6.20 17.58 -3.85
N PHE A 20 6.81 16.53 -3.29
CA PHE A 20 6.12 15.55 -2.46
C PHE A 20 5.40 16.21 -1.28
N ASN A 21 6.08 17.10 -0.55
CA ASN A 21 5.50 17.81 0.58
C ASN A 21 4.42 18.82 0.16
N ALA A 22 4.57 19.48 -0.99
CA ALA A 22 3.56 20.37 -1.54
C ALA A 22 2.27 19.62 -1.86
N LEU A 23 2.38 18.45 -2.47
CA LEU A 23 1.24 17.59 -2.82
C LEU A 23 0.61 16.92 -1.59
N ALA A 24 1.43 16.39 -0.69
CA ALA A 24 0.97 15.75 0.54
C ALA A 24 0.32 16.75 1.52
N GLY A 25 0.70 18.03 1.48
CA GLY A 25 0.18 19.08 2.37
C GLY A 25 -1.23 19.55 2.05
N GLU A 26 -1.70 19.41 0.80
CA GLU A 26 -3.01 19.92 0.36
C GLU A 26 -4.15 18.88 0.46
N ASN A 27 -3.81 17.60 0.44
CA ASN A 27 -4.78 16.51 0.29
C ASN A 27 -4.61 15.36 1.29
N ILE A 28 -4.07 15.63 2.47
CA ILE A 28 -4.03 14.61 3.52
C ILE A 28 -5.46 14.39 4.01
N SER A 29 -6.15 13.40 3.45
CA SER A 29 -7.15 12.69 4.21
C SER A 29 -6.38 12.13 5.42
N ILE A 30 -6.76 12.58 6.61
CA ILE A 30 -6.20 12.32 7.92
C ILE A 30 -5.62 10.90 7.98
N VAL A 31 -4.32 10.75 7.77
CA VAL A 31 -3.59 9.57 8.22
C VAL A 31 -3.64 9.68 9.73
N LYS A 32 -4.52 8.91 10.37
CA LYS A 32 -4.55 8.76 11.82
C LYS A 32 -3.14 8.37 12.23
N ASP A 33 -2.60 9.03 13.24
CA ASP A 33 -1.35 8.64 13.92
C ASP A 33 -1.54 7.19 14.43
N THR A 34 -1.21 6.22 13.59
CA THR A 34 -1.21 4.81 13.97
C THR A 34 0.10 4.57 14.71
N PRO A 35 0.07 4.17 15.98
CA PRO A 35 1.29 3.90 16.74
C PRO A 35 2.12 2.84 16.01
N GLY A 36 3.39 3.15 15.70
CA GLY A 36 4.32 2.24 15.01
C GLY A 36 4.61 2.61 13.55
N VAL A 37 3.85 3.52 12.91
CA VAL A 37 4.17 4.04 11.58
C VAL A 37 5.02 5.30 11.74
N THR A 38 6.30 5.21 11.37
CA THR A 38 7.23 6.35 11.45
C THR A 38 6.90 7.40 10.39
N ARG A 39 7.17 8.68 10.73
CA ARG A 39 7.03 9.88 9.88
C ARG A 39 7.92 9.93 8.64
N ASP A 40 8.61 8.86 8.27
CA ASP A 40 9.38 8.79 7.02
C ASP A 40 8.40 8.69 5.84
N ARG A 41 8.05 9.84 5.29
CA ARG A 41 7.10 10.01 4.19
C ARG A 41 7.73 9.56 2.87
N ILE A 42 7.75 8.26 2.64
CA ILE A 42 8.20 7.69 1.35
C ILE A 42 7.04 7.64 0.35
N TYR A 43 5.79 7.64 0.82
CA TYR A 43 4.59 7.61 -0.01
C TYR A 43 3.48 8.50 0.58
N ALA A 44 2.60 9.00 -0.29
CA ALA A 44 1.42 9.77 0.09
C ALA A 44 0.24 9.45 -0.83
N ASP A 45 -0.98 9.44 -0.28
CA ASP A 45 -2.20 9.38 -1.07
C ASP A 45 -2.57 10.78 -1.54
N ILE A 46 -2.72 10.93 -2.84
CA ILE A 46 -3.08 12.18 -3.51
C ILE A 46 -4.44 12.01 -4.15
N SER A 47 -5.29 13.04 -4.00
CA SER A 47 -6.54 13.19 -4.75
C SER A 47 -6.41 14.40 -5.66
N TRP A 48 -6.61 14.21 -6.95
CA TRP A 48 -6.62 15.30 -7.92
C TRP A 48 -7.82 15.13 -8.87
N LEU A 49 -8.65 16.14 -8.95
CA LEU A 49 -9.96 16.06 -9.59
C LEU A 49 -10.72 14.82 -9.04
N ASN A 50 -11.13 13.89 -9.89
CA ASN A 50 -11.82 12.66 -9.46
C ASN A 50 -10.89 11.42 -9.39
N HIS A 51 -9.56 11.62 -9.50
CA HIS A 51 -8.57 10.55 -9.48
C HIS A 51 -7.87 10.47 -8.13
N ASN A 52 -7.74 9.24 -7.61
CA ASN A 52 -6.98 8.96 -6.40
C ASN A 52 -5.78 8.08 -6.78
N PHE A 53 -4.58 8.46 -6.37
CA PHE A 53 -3.36 7.73 -6.65
C PHE A 53 -2.37 7.78 -5.48
N THR A 54 -1.39 6.90 -5.49
CA THR A 54 -0.31 6.89 -4.50
C THR A 54 0.94 7.49 -5.10
N LEU A 55 1.44 8.59 -4.52
CA LEU A 55 2.71 9.20 -4.89
C LEU A 55 3.85 8.58 -4.07
N ILE A 56 4.95 8.21 -4.72
CA ILE A 56 6.15 7.67 -4.09
C ILE A 56 7.34 8.59 -4.34
N ASP A 57 8.02 9.03 -3.26
CA ASP A 57 9.30 9.73 -3.34
C ASP A 57 10.46 8.72 -3.34
N THR A 58 11.08 8.53 -4.51
CA THR A 58 12.26 7.66 -4.62
C THR A 58 13.54 8.35 -4.14
N GLY A 59 13.51 9.66 -3.87
CA GLY A 59 14.67 10.51 -3.58
C GLY A 59 15.15 10.52 -2.12
N GLY A 60 14.38 9.93 -1.19
CA GLY A 60 14.79 9.82 0.21
C GLY A 60 15.97 8.86 0.47
N ILE A 61 16.65 8.39 -0.58
CA ILE A 61 17.77 7.45 -0.55
C ILE A 61 19.05 8.25 -0.82
N GLU A 62 19.57 8.94 0.18
CA GLU A 62 20.85 9.65 0.06
C GLU A 62 21.97 8.86 0.75
N PRO A 63 23.07 8.53 0.07
CA PRO A 63 24.32 8.14 0.69
C PRO A 63 25.38 9.24 0.64
N ASP A 64 26.35 9.09 1.53
CA ASP A 64 27.35 10.11 1.93
C ASP A 64 28.53 10.33 0.97
N SER A 65 28.55 9.90 -0.30
CA SER A 65 29.71 10.05 -1.18
C SER A 65 29.42 10.35 -2.65
N GLY A 66 30.21 11.28 -3.23
CA GLY A 66 29.97 11.95 -4.51
C GLY A 66 30.04 11.12 -5.81
N ASP A 67 30.72 9.96 -5.86
CA ASP A 67 30.81 9.09 -7.06
C ASP A 67 29.60 8.19 -7.26
N ILE A 68 28.63 8.27 -6.37
CA ILE A 68 27.49 7.37 -6.24
C ILE A 68 26.21 7.97 -6.89
N ILE A 69 26.17 9.27 -7.22
CA ILE A 69 24.94 9.97 -7.70
C ILE A 69 24.32 9.30 -8.92
N LEU A 70 25.11 8.93 -9.91
CA LEU A 70 24.56 8.29 -11.12
C LEU A 70 24.05 6.86 -10.86
N SER A 71 24.74 6.12 -9.99
CA SER A 71 24.32 4.79 -9.56
C SER A 71 22.99 4.83 -8.85
N GLN A 72 22.79 5.80 -7.97
CA GLN A 72 21.54 6.03 -7.24
C GLN A 72 20.39 6.45 -8.12
N MET A 73 20.62 7.39 -9.03
CA MET A 73 19.59 7.80 -9.99
C MET A 73 19.14 6.63 -10.85
N ARG A 74 20.05 5.75 -11.26
CA ARG A 74 19.73 4.53 -12.00
C ARG A 74 18.91 3.57 -11.16
N GLU A 75 19.23 3.43 -9.89
CA GLU A 75 18.49 2.59 -8.96
C GLU A 75 17.09 3.15 -8.71
N GLN A 76 16.97 4.46 -8.45
CA GLN A 76 15.67 5.14 -8.33
C GLN A 76 14.82 4.98 -9.60
N ALA A 77 15.43 5.13 -10.77
CA ALA A 77 14.74 4.93 -12.05
C ALA A 77 14.29 3.48 -12.21
N GLN A 78 15.12 2.50 -11.84
CA GLN A 78 14.76 1.08 -11.89
C GLN A 78 13.61 0.77 -10.94
N ILE A 79 13.61 1.31 -9.71
CA ILE A 79 12.52 1.16 -8.76
C ILE A 79 11.21 1.71 -9.36
N ALA A 80 11.26 2.92 -9.91
CA ALA A 80 10.10 3.56 -10.52
C ALA A 80 9.57 2.74 -11.70
N ILE A 81 10.45 2.24 -12.57
CA ILE A 81 10.09 1.38 -13.70
C ILE A 81 9.41 0.10 -13.23
N ASP A 82 9.91 -0.51 -12.16
CA ASP A 82 9.40 -1.79 -11.65
C ASP A 82 8.05 -1.62 -10.89
N THR A 83 7.78 -0.44 -10.32
CA THR A 83 6.67 -0.28 -9.36
C THR A 83 5.60 0.72 -9.76
N ALA A 84 5.91 1.72 -10.59
CA ALA A 84 4.98 2.79 -10.91
C ALA A 84 4.20 2.55 -12.21
N ASP A 85 2.98 3.09 -12.24
CA ASP A 85 2.17 3.19 -13.46
C ASP A 85 2.59 4.40 -14.30
N VAL A 86 2.95 5.51 -13.63
CA VAL A 86 3.44 6.75 -14.26
C VAL A 86 4.67 7.25 -13.50
N ILE A 87 5.66 7.75 -14.22
CA ILE A 87 6.90 8.27 -13.65
C ILE A 87 6.98 9.78 -13.90
N ILE A 88 7.18 10.57 -12.84
CA ILE A 88 7.55 11.99 -12.95
C ILE A 88 9.08 12.07 -12.92
N PHE A 89 9.69 12.41 -14.05
CA PHE A 89 11.12 12.64 -14.12
C PHE A 89 11.43 14.12 -13.88
N MET A 90 11.99 14.43 -12.71
CA MET A 90 12.20 15.79 -12.25
C MET A 90 13.62 16.27 -12.49
N THR A 91 13.76 17.43 -13.13
CA THR A 91 15.01 18.16 -13.42
C THR A 91 15.00 19.56 -12.78
N ASP A 92 16.11 20.30 -12.87
CA ASP A 92 16.28 21.61 -12.27
C ASP A 92 16.73 22.63 -13.32
N VAL A 93 15.86 23.63 -13.64
CA VAL A 93 16.15 24.67 -14.64
C VAL A 93 17.38 25.49 -14.32
N LYS A 94 17.66 25.73 -13.02
CA LYS A 94 18.80 26.58 -12.60
C LYS A 94 20.16 25.90 -12.80
N GLN A 95 20.18 24.56 -12.79
CA GLN A 95 21.41 23.78 -13.04
C GLN A 95 21.56 23.41 -14.53
N GLY A 96 20.47 23.56 -15.31
CA GLY A 96 20.45 23.14 -16.70
C GLY A 96 20.52 21.62 -16.89
N LEU A 97 20.66 21.21 -18.13
CA LEU A 97 20.78 19.82 -18.53
C LEU A 97 22.17 19.27 -18.20
N VAL A 98 22.26 18.13 -17.55
CA VAL A 98 23.51 17.46 -17.22
C VAL A 98 23.53 16.01 -17.72
N ASP A 99 24.72 15.44 -17.94
CA ASP A 99 24.91 14.09 -18.49
C ASP A 99 24.16 13.00 -17.71
N SER A 100 24.05 13.14 -16.41
CA SER A 100 23.32 12.18 -15.58
C SER A 100 21.83 12.17 -15.90
N ASP A 101 21.22 13.32 -16.21
CA ASP A 101 19.81 13.41 -16.63
C ASP A 101 19.60 12.67 -17.94
N GLY A 102 20.52 12.83 -18.92
CA GLY A 102 20.48 12.12 -20.21
C GLY A 102 20.53 10.60 -20.04
N LYS A 103 21.41 10.10 -19.16
CA LYS A 103 21.55 8.65 -18.92
C LYS A 103 20.33 8.04 -18.28
N VAL A 104 19.66 8.75 -17.35
CA VAL A 104 18.40 8.31 -16.74
C VAL A 104 17.27 8.41 -17.74
N ALA A 105 17.21 9.48 -18.52
CA ALA A 105 16.25 9.64 -19.61
C ALA A 105 16.29 8.48 -20.59
N ASP A 106 17.50 8.02 -21.00
CA ASP A 106 17.68 6.86 -21.85
C ASP A 106 17.09 5.57 -21.25
N MET A 107 17.29 5.39 -19.94
CA MET A 107 16.75 4.23 -19.22
C MET A 107 15.23 4.28 -19.15
N LEU A 108 14.65 5.44 -18.84
CA LEU A 108 13.22 5.64 -18.79
C LEU A 108 12.55 5.44 -20.15
N ARG A 109 13.14 5.95 -21.22
CA ARG A 109 12.63 5.74 -22.60
C ARG A 109 12.57 4.27 -22.99
N ARG A 110 13.59 3.48 -22.60
CA ARG A 110 13.64 2.03 -22.89
C ARG A 110 12.61 1.22 -22.11
N SER A 111 12.15 1.72 -20.99
CA SER A 111 11.18 1.02 -20.12
C SER A 111 9.78 0.94 -20.72
N LYS A 112 9.45 1.81 -21.68
CA LYS A 112 8.09 1.99 -22.23
C LYS A 112 7.02 2.39 -21.22
N LYS A 113 7.40 2.73 -19.99
CA LYS A 113 6.49 3.30 -19.00
C LYS A 113 6.15 4.74 -19.37
N PRO A 114 4.94 5.23 -19.10
CA PRO A 114 4.60 6.64 -19.21
C PRO A 114 5.52 7.50 -18.32
N VAL A 115 6.16 8.50 -18.91
CA VAL A 115 7.06 9.41 -18.20
C VAL A 115 6.63 10.84 -18.48
N VAL A 116 6.41 11.63 -17.43
CA VAL A 116 6.14 13.06 -17.50
C VAL A 116 7.40 13.81 -17.10
N LEU A 117 7.95 14.61 -18.02
CA LEU A 117 9.15 15.41 -17.77
C LEU A 117 8.78 16.67 -17.01
N CYS A 118 9.29 16.81 -15.78
CA CYS A 118 9.04 17.94 -14.90
C CYS A 118 10.31 18.79 -14.74
N VAL A 119 10.27 20.05 -15.13
CA VAL A 119 11.36 21.02 -14.97
C VAL A 119 11.02 21.94 -13.81
N ASN A 120 11.71 21.73 -12.67
CA ASN A 120 11.44 22.47 -11.43
C ASN A 120 12.33 23.70 -11.26
N LYS A 121 11.98 24.51 -10.26
CA LYS A 121 12.60 25.80 -9.88
C LYS A 121 12.42 26.90 -10.91
N VAL A 122 11.38 26.80 -11.74
CA VAL A 122 10.93 27.85 -12.66
C VAL A 122 10.14 28.89 -11.86
N ASP A 123 10.82 29.66 -11.04
CA ASP A 123 10.19 30.65 -10.15
C ASP A 123 9.66 31.87 -10.93
N SER A 124 10.09 32.07 -12.17
CA SER A 124 9.57 33.07 -13.11
C SER A 124 9.58 32.49 -14.52
N TYR A 125 8.39 32.26 -15.05
CA TYR A 125 8.23 31.67 -16.38
C TYR A 125 8.92 32.51 -17.47
N GLN A 126 8.73 33.84 -17.44
CA GLN A 126 9.31 34.75 -18.44
C GLN A 126 10.85 34.70 -18.46
N LYS A 127 11.47 34.48 -17.31
CA LYS A 127 12.93 34.41 -17.19
C LYS A 127 13.52 33.13 -17.69
N PHE A 128 12.85 31.99 -17.43
CA PHE A 128 13.42 30.66 -17.61
C PHE A 128 12.85 29.88 -18.80
N ILE A 129 11.91 30.48 -19.57
CA ILE A 129 11.26 29.78 -20.69
C ILE A 129 12.25 29.26 -21.73
N ALA A 130 13.29 30.02 -22.05
CA ALA A 130 14.32 29.59 -22.98
C ALA A 130 15.11 28.39 -22.46
N ASP A 131 15.44 28.40 -21.15
CA ASP A 131 16.18 27.33 -20.49
C ASP A 131 15.32 26.04 -20.37
N VAL A 132 13.99 26.18 -20.21
CA VAL A 132 13.07 25.02 -20.18
C VAL A 132 13.08 24.28 -21.52
N TYR A 133 13.20 24.97 -22.65
CA TYR A 133 13.26 24.33 -23.97
C TYR A 133 14.50 23.45 -24.18
N GLU A 134 15.59 23.67 -23.45
CA GLU A 134 16.79 22.83 -23.52
C GLU A 134 16.45 21.37 -23.11
N PHE A 135 15.49 21.15 -22.22
CA PHE A 135 15.11 19.84 -21.72
C PHE A 135 14.38 18.95 -22.76
N TYR A 136 13.94 19.50 -23.89
CA TYR A 136 13.48 18.70 -25.03
C TYR A 136 14.55 17.74 -25.55
N ASN A 137 15.83 18.06 -25.34
CA ASN A 137 16.96 17.18 -25.71
C ASN A 137 16.96 15.85 -24.97
N LEU A 138 16.19 15.71 -23.87
CA LEU A 138 16.01 14.44 -23.15
C LEU A 138 15.12 13.45 -23.92
N GLY A 139 14.28 13.92 -24.88
CA GLY A 139 13.43 13.06 -25.72
C GLY A 139 12.38 12.27 -24.93
N ILE A 140 11.85 12.84 -23.85
CA ILE A 140 10.83 12.20 -22.98
C ILE A 140 9.44 12.86 -23.16
N GLY A 141 9.27 13.76 -24.08
CA GLY A 141 8.04 14.52 -24.27
C GLY A 141 8.21 16.00 -23.84
N ASP A 142 7.10 16.67 -23.65
CA ASP A 142 7.08 18.10 -23.36
C ASP A 142 7.55 18.39 -21.91
N PRO A 143 8.53 19.29 -21.72
CA PRO A 143 8.96 19.67 -20.38
C PRO A 143 7.90 20.53 -19.69
N MET A 144 7.40 20.05 -18.54
CA MET A 144 6.41 20.73 -17.71
C MET A 144 7.12 21.66 -16.71
N PRO A 145 7.07 22.98 -16.88
CA PRO A 145 7.72 23.92 -15.97
C PRO A 145 6.92 24.09 -14.68
N ILE A 146 7.56 23.87 -13.53
CA ILE A 146 6.96 24.09 -12.22
C ILE A 146 7.87 24.87 -11.28
N SER A 147 7.30 25.43 -10.24
CA SER A 147 8.00 25.84 -9.03
C SER A 147 7.35 25.15 -7.83
N ALA A 148 7.93 24.03 -7.40
CA ALA A 148 7.40 23.25 -6.28
C ALA A 148 7.39 24.07 -4.98
N ALA A 149 8.39 24.94 -4.77
CA ALA A 149 8.48 25.83 -3.61
C ALA A 149 7.36 26.87 -3.59
N ASN A 150 7.01 27.44 -4.77
CA ASN A 150 5.97 28.46 -4.91
C ASN A 150 4.60 27.86 -5.29
N ARG A 151 4.50 26.54 -5.42
CA ARG A 151 3.29 25.80 -5.83
C ARG A 151 2.73 26.21 -7.18
N GLN A 152 3.60 26.64 -8.11
CA GLN A 152 3.21 27.06 -9.46
C GLN A 152 3.38 25.91 -10.45
N GLY A 153 2.42 25.76 -11.39
CA GLY A 153 2.44 24.73 -12.43
C GLY A 153 2.18 23.29 -11.95
N ILE A 154 1.90 23.09 -10.65
CA ILE A 154 1.64 21.74 -10.09
C ILE A 154 0.33 21.16 -10.64
N GLY A 155 -0.71 21.99 -10.80
CA GLY A 155 -1.99 21.56 -11.38
C GLY A 155 -1.82 21.01 -12.79
N ASP A 156 -1.11 21.76 -13.65
CA ASP A 156 -0.84 21.34 -15.03
C ASP A 156 -0.03 20.03 -15.10
N LEU A 157 0.95 19.88 -14.18
CA LEU A 157 1.71 18.64 -14.03
C LEU A 157 0.80 17.46 -13.68
N LEU A 158 -0.13 17.65 -12.73
CA LEU A 158 -1.05 16.59 -12.31
C LEU A 158 -2.08 16.27 -13.40
N ASP A 159 -2.56 17.27 -14.13
CA ASP A 159 -3.44 17.08 -15.29
C ASP A 159 -2.77 16.23 -16.38
N GLU A 160 -1.44 16.42 -16.59
CA GLU A 160 -0.69 15.61 -17.51
C GLU A 160 -0.52 14.17 -16.98
N VAL A 161 -0.19 14.01 -15.69
CA VAL A 161 0.02 12.69 -15.06
C VAL A 161 -1.24 11.82 -15.13
N ILE A 162 -2.42 12.37 -14.85
CA ILE A 162 -3.68 11.60 -14.83
C ILE A 162 -4.10 11.09 -16.22
N LYS A 163 -3.64 11.71 -17.31
CA LYS A 163 -3.90 11.23 -18.69
C LYS A 163 -3.33 9.83 -18.96
N TYR A 164 -2.28 9.46 -18.23
CA TYR A 164 -1.61 8.17 -18.37
C TYR A 164 -2.12 7.12 -17.38
N PHE A 165 -3.09 7.47 -16.54
CA PHE A 165 -3.68 6.47 -15.66
C PHE A 165 -4.41 5.41 -16.48
N PRO A 166 -4.35 4.14 -16.08
CA PRO A 166 -5.11 3.11 -16.73
C PRO A 166 -6.58 3.52 -16.77
N GLU A 167 -7.12 3.71 -17.95
CA GLU A 167 -8.56 3.91 -18.10
C GLU A 167 -9.25 2.68 -17.51
N GLY A 168 -10.18 2.91 -16.58
CA GLY A 168 -11.08 1.86 -16.16
C GLY A 168 -11.88 1.45 -17.39
N SER A 169 -11.44 0.41 -18.10
CA SER A 169 -12.18 -0.11 -19.24
C SER A 169 -13.51 -0.62 -18.70
N GLU A 170 -14.59 0.06 -19.07
CA GLU A 170 -15.97 -0.35 -18.77
C GLU A 170 -16.30 -1.75 -19.34
N ASN A 171 -15.39 -2.37 -20.09
CA ASN A 171 -15.54 -3.65 -20.79
C ASN A 171 -14.40 -4.67 -20.57
N GLU A 172 -13.44 -4.43 -19.68
CA GLU A 172 -12.52 -5.48 -19.30
C GLU A 172 -13.14 -6.27 -18.14
N GLU A 173 -13.34 -7.56 -18.33
CA GLU A 173 -13.64 -8.51 -17.26
C GLU A 173 -12.63 -8.28 -16.14
N GLU A 174 -13.08 -7.76 -15.00
CA GLU A 174 -12.22 -7.61 -13.82
C GLU A 174 -11.68 -9.01 -13.51
N ASP A 175 -10.37 -9.15 -13.44
CA ASP A 175 -9.74 -10.39 -12.98
C ASP A 175 -10.17 -10.62 -11.52
N GLU A 176 -11.22 -11.42 -11.35
CA GLU A 176 -11.83 -11.73 -10.05
C GLU A 176 -10.96 -12.65 -9.19
N ARG A 177 -9.87 -13.18 -9.76
CA ARG A 177 -8.97 -14.05 -9.03
C ARG A 177 -8.34 -13.31 -7.85
N PRO A 178 -8.31 -13.93 -6.65
CA PRO A 178 -7.70 -13.33 -5.48
C PRO A 178 -6.22 -12.98 -5.71
N LYS A 179 -5.86 -11.72 -5.42
CA LYS A 179 -4.51 -11.19 -5.55
C LYS A 179 -3.82 -11.20 -4.20
N ILE A 180 -2.70 -11.91 -4.10
CA ILE A 180 -2.00 -12.19 -2.85
C ILE A 180 -0.61 -11.56 -2.88
N ALA A 181 -0.31 -10.67 -1.93
CA ALA A 181 1.06 -10.16 -1.74
C ALA A 181 1.75 -10.88 -0.59
N ILE A 182 3.04 -11.23 -0.76
CA ILE A 182 3.88 -11.73 0.33
C ILE A 182 4.88 -10.66 0.71
N VAL A 183 4.75 -10.14 1.93
CA VAL A 183 5.56 -9.05 2.45
C VAL A 183 6.27 -9.44 3.75
N GLY A 184 7.24 -8.66 4.17
CA GLY A 184 8.02 -8.90 5.39
C GLY A 184 9.49 -8.54 5.18
N LYS A 185 10.27 -8.54 6.26
CA LYS A 185 11.71 -8.22 6.24
C LYS A 185 12.52 -9.09 5.26
N PRO A 186 13.73 -8.68 4.87
CA PRO A 186 14.68 -9.56 4.20
C PRO A 186 14.92 -10.84 5.02
N ASN A 187 15.16 -11.97 4.36
CA ASN A 187 15.54 -13.25 4.95
C ASN A 187 14.52 -13.96 5.86
N VAL A 188 13.29 -13.46 6.03
CA VAL A 188 12.22 -14.17 6.77
C VAL A 188 11.67 -15.40 6.05
N GLY A 189 12.10 -15.65 4.79
CA GLY A 189 11.74 -16.84 4.03
C GLY A 189 10.60 -16.69 3.03
N LYS A 190 10.28 -15.45 2.58
CA LYS A 190 9.25 -15.19 1.55
C LYS A 190 9.44 -16.02 0.29
N SER A 191 10.65 -15.95 -0.29
CA SER A 191 10.99 -16.74 -1.49
C SER A 191 10.94 -18.23 -1.26
N SER A 192 11.30 -18.68 -0.06
CA SER A 192 11.24 -20.10 0.31
C SER A 192 9.80 -20.61 0.40
N ILE A 193 8.87 -19.76 0.92
CA ILE A 193 7.43 -20.07 0.95
C ILE A 193 6.92 -20.21 -0.49
N ILE A 194 7.16 -19.24 -1.36
CA ILE A 194 6.74 -19.28 -2.76
C ILE A 194 7.30 -20.53 -3.47
N ASN A 195 8.61 -20.76 -3.36
CA ASN A 195 9.25 -21.92 -4.00
C ASN A 195 8.69 -23.24 -3.51
N LYS A 196 8.38 -23.32 -2.21
CA LYS A 196 7.78 -24.54 -1.65
C LYS A 196 6.34 -24.72 -2.13
N LEU A 197 5.54 -23.64 -2.14
CA LEU A 197 4.18 -23.69 -2.67
C LEU A 197 4.16 -24.10 -4.15
N THR A 198 5.03 -23.52 -4.99
CA THR A 198 5.09 -23.83 -6.43
C THR A 198 5.69 -25.22 -6.73
N GLY A 199 6.41 -25.82 -5.78
CA GLY A 199 6.99 -27.17 -5.91
C GLY A 199 6.12 -28.30 -5.38
N GLU A 200 4.95 -28.03 -4.82
CA GLU A 200 4.04 -29.07 -4.31
C GLU A 200 3.18 -29.68 -5.42
N ASN A 201 2.96 -31.01 -5.38
CA ASN A 201 2.18 -31.77 -6.38
C ASN A 201 0.71 -31.34 -6.53
N ARG A 202 0.21 -30.50 -5.63
CA ARG A 202 -1.16 -29.98 -5.63
C ARG A 202 -1.28 -28.54 -6.17
N VAL A 203 -0.15 -27.96 -6.56
CA VAL A 203 -0.06 -26.60 -7.06
C VAL A 203 0.37 -26.63 -8.52
N ILE A 204 -0.43 -26.05 -9.39
CA ILE A 204 -0.10 -25.87 -10.79
C ILE A 204 0.30 -24.40 -10.97
N VAL A 205 1.50 -24.16 -11.45
CA VAL A 205 1.94 -22.83 -11.90
C VAL A 205 1.56 -22.70 -13.36
N SER A 206 0.76 -21.70 -13.71
CA SER A 206 0.41 -21.43 -15.09
C SER A 206 1.51 -20.60 -15.73
N ASP A 207 2.25 -21.18 -16.66
CA ASP A 207 3.22 -20.48 -17.52
C ASP A 207 2.56 -19.91 -18.80
N ILE A 208 1.24 -19.73 -18.81
CA ILE A 208 0.53 -19.19 -19.99
C ILE A 208 0.89 -17.71 -20.10
N ALA A 209 1.80 -17.41 -21.00
CA ALA A 209 2.14 -16.04 -21.37
C ALA A 209 0.89 -15.34 -21.95
N GLY A 210 0.40 -14.31 -21.24
CA GLY A 210 -0.72 -13.49 -21.68
C GLY A 210 -1.93 -13.41 -20.74
N THR A 211 -1.96 -14.20 -19.65
CA THR A 211 -3.04 -14.13 -18.64
C THR A 211 -2.73 -13.18 -17.47
N THR A 212 -1.45 -12.83 -17.25
CA THR A 212 -1.04 -11.83 -16.27
C THR A 212 -0.58 -10.55 -16.96
N ARG A 213 -1.15 -9.41 -16.58
CA ARG A 213 -0.76 -8.06 -17.06
C ARG A 213 0.70 -7.71 -16.77
N ASP A 214 1.29 -8.33 -15.76
CA ASP A 214 2.65 -8.07 -15.31
C ASP A 214 3.49 -9.36 -15.32
N ALA A 215 4.57 -9.38 -16.06
CA ALA A 215 5.57 -10.47 -16.12
C ALA A 215 6.24 -10.77 -14.75
N ILE A 216 5.81 -10.13 -13.69
CA ILE A 216 6.38 -10.15 -12.33
C ILE A 216 5.51 -11.01 -11.39
N ASP A 217 4.26 -11.28 -11.75
CA ASP A 217 3.29 -12.02 -10.95
C ASP A 217 3.34 -13.52 -11.27
N THR A 218 2.78 -14.37 -10.39
CA THR A 218 2.72 -15.82 -10.59
C THR A 218 1.30 -16.32 -10.33
N ASP A 219 0.72 -16.96 -11.33
CA ASP A 219 -0.56 -17.63 -11.20
C ASP A 219 -0.37 -18.99 -10.51
N ILE A 220 -1.12 -19.22 -9.46
CA ILE A 220 -1.09 -20.46 -8.66
C ILE A 220 -2.49 -21.04 -8.60
N VAL A 221 -2.63 -22.30 -8.98
CA VAL A 221 -3.87 -23.09 -8.81
C VAL A 221 -3.69 -24.05 -7.63
N TYR A 222 -4.52 -23.92 -6.63
CA TYR A 222 -4.53 -24.83 -5.47
C TYR A 222 -5.95 -25.39 -5.24
N ASN A 223 -6.06 -26.72 -5.25
CA ASN A 223 -7.36 -27.44 -5.11
C ASN A 223 -8.45 -26.94 -6.09
N GLY A 224 -8.07 -26.54 -7.32
CA GLY A 224 -8.98 -26.04 -8.34
C GLY A 224 -9.39 -24.59 -8.22
N LYS A 225 -8.88 -23.85 -7.22
CA LYS A 225 -9.02 -22.40 -7.11
C LYS A 225 -7.77 -21.70 -7.62
N GLU A 226 -7.96 -20.60 -8.33
CA GLU A 226 -6.90 -19.80 -8.91
C GLU A 226 -6.58 -18.60 -8.03
N TYR A 227 -5.28 -18.29 -7.89
CA TYR A 227 -4.76 -17.15 -7.13
C TYR A 227 -3.64 -16.48 -7.93
N VAL A 228 -3.52 -15.16 -7.80
CA VAL A 228 -2.44 -14.38 -8.39
C VAL A 228 -1.50 -13.90 -7.28
N PHE A 229 -0.29 -14.42 -7.25
CA PHE A 229 0.74 -13.97 -6.30
C PHE A 229 1.56 -12.83 -6.91
N ILE A 230 1.48 -11.65 -6.29
CA ILE A 230 2.01 -10.39 -6.79
C ILE A 230 3.51 -10.26 -6.50
N ASP A 231 4.27 -9.68 -7.44
CA ASP A 231 5.72 -9.34 -7.35
C ASP A 231 6.62 -10.53 -6.98
N THR A 232 6.30 -11.72 -7.44
CA THR A 232 7.09 -12.92 -7.13
C THR A 232 8.44 -12.95 -7.83
N ALA A 233 8.60 -12.34 -9.01
CA ALA A 233 9.88 -12.26 -9.72
C ALA A 233 10.93 -11.44 -8.94
N GLY A 234 10.50 -10.40 -8.23
CA GLY A 234 11.35 -9.66 -7.31
C GLY A 234 11.85 -10.50 -6.14
N LEU A 235 11.06 -11.47 -5.70
CA LEU A 235 11.46 -12.44 -4.68
C LEU A 235 12.43 -13.51 -5.18
N ARG A 236 12.37 -13.88 -6.48
CA ARG A 236 13.23 -14.90 -7.11
C ARG A 236 14.63 -14.38 -7.48
N ARG A 237 14.78 -13.09 -7.85
CA ARG A 237 16.05 -12.49 -8.31
C ARG A 237 17.06 -12.14 -7.19
N LYS A 238 16.78 -12.39 -5.94
CA LYS A 238 17.47 -11.87 -4.73
C LYS A 238 18.82 -12.49 -4.34
N ASN A 239 19.65 -13.00 -5.24
CA ASN A 239 20.93 -13.59 -4.82
C ASN A 239 22.17 -12.68 -4.86
N LYS A 240 22.09 -11.38 -5.17
CA LYS A 240 23.32 -10.59 -5.41
C LYS A 240 23.47 -9.19 -4.83
N ILE A 241 22.52 -8.60 -4.10
CA ILE A 241 22.69 -7.20 -3.63
C ILE A 241 22.44 -7.10 -2.11
N LYS A 242 23.48 -6.70 -1.37
CA LYS A 242 23.47 -6.44 0.08
C LYS A 242 23.27 -4.95 0.39
N GLU A 243 22.59 -4.67 1.50
CA GLU A 243 22.61 -3.47 2.36
C GLU A 243 21.91 -2.14 1.99
N GLU A 244 21.70 -1.73 0.74
CA GLU A 244 20.92 -0.49 0.42
C GLU A 244 19.39 -0.72 0.38
N LEU A 245 18.94 -1.79 0.97
CA LEU A 245 17.71 -2.52 0.65
C LEU A 245 16.48 -2.16 1.49
N GLU A 246 16.58 -1.40 2.59
CA GLU A 246 15.40 -1.21 3.46
C GLU A 246 14.32 -0.36 2.80
N ARG A 247 14.67 0.80 2.25
CA ARG A 247 13.70 1.71 1.60
C ARG A 247 13.16 1.15 0.29
N TYR A 248 14.02 0.50 -0.51
CA TYR A 248 13.61 -0.24 -1.70
C TYR A 248 12.60 -1.35 -1.36
N SER A 249 12.84 -2.05 -0.26
CA SER A 249 11.91 -3.08 0.25
C SER A 249 10.57 -2.48 0.66
N ILE A 250 10.54 -1.25 1.23
CA ILE A 250 9.30 -0.57 1.62
C ILE A 250 8.50 -0.14 0.38
N ILE A 251 9.15 0.46 -0.63
CA ILE A 251 8.47 0.89 -1.87
C ILE A 251 7.84 -0.31 -2.59
N ARG A 252 8.58 -1.40 -2.74
CA ARG A 252 8.01 -2.66 -3.29
C ARG A 252 6.87 -3.20 -2.44
N THR A 253 7.00 -3.13 -1.12
CA THR A 253 5.93 -3.53 -0.22
C THR A 253 4.68 -2.71 -0.44
N VAL A 254 4.79 -1.38 -0.56
CA VAL A 254 3.65 -0.49 -0.84
C VAL A 254 3.01 -0.86 -2.17
N SER A 255 3.81 -1.02 -3.23
CA SER A 255 3.31 -1.40 -4.57
C SER A 255 2.58 -2.75 -4.55
N ALA A 256 3.18 -3.77 -3.92
CA ALA A 256 2.57 -5.09 -3.82
C ALA A 256 1.27 -5.06 -2.99
N VAL A 257 1.27 -4.33 -1.87
CA VAL A 257 0.09 -4.16 -1.02
C VAL A 257 -1.04 -3.44 -1.75
N GLU A 258 -0.75 -2.39 -2.53
CA GLU A 258 -1.79 -1.68 -3.30
C GLU A 258 -2.52 -2.59 -4.27
N ARG A 259 -1.81 -3.50 -4.94
CA ARG A 259 -2.36 -4.41 -5.94
C ARG A 259 -3.05 -5.64 -5.34
N ALA A 260 -2.76 -5.97 -4.07
CA ALA A 260 -3.27 -7.17 -3.42
C ALA A 260 -4.69 -7.01 -2.85
N ASP A 261 -5.42 -8.12 -2.74
CA ASP A 261 -6.61 -8.27 -1.89
C ASP A 261 -6.20 -8.72 -0.48
N VAL A 262 -5.29 -9.69 -0.39
CA VAL A 262 -4.79 -10.25 0.88
C VAL A 262 -3.28 -10.16 0.94
N VAL A 263 -2.77 -9.75 2.09
CA VAL A 263 -1.34 -9.62 2.40
C VAL A 263 -0.92 -10.71 3.38
N LEU A 264 0.04 -11.52 2.97
CA LEU A 264 0.73 -12.49 3.82
C LEU A 264 1.95 -11.77 4.44
N MET A 265 1.82 -11.35 5.69
CA MET A 265 2.90 -10.73 6.45
C MET A 265 3.79 -11.79 7.07
N VAL A 266 4.98 -12.03 6.52
CA VAL A 266 5.90 -13.09 6.95
C VAL A 266 6.83 -12.59 8.06
N ILE A 267 6.83 -13.29 9.19
CA ILE A 267 7.68 -13.05 10.36
C ILE A 267 8.58 -14.25 10.57
N ASP A 268 9.82 -14.01 10.98
CA ASP A 268 10.78 -15.06 11.36
C ASP A 268 10.55 -15.48 12.80
N ALA A 269 10.21 -16.76 13.05
CA ALA A 269 9.98 -17.27 14.40
C ALA A 269 11.25 -17.20 15.28
N THR A 270 12.44 -17.26 14.69
CA THR A 270 13.71 -17.23 15.45
C THR A 270 14.04 -15.83 15.99
N GLU A 271 13.57 -14.78 15.31
CA GLU A 271 13.75 -13.39 15.73
C GLU A 271 12.55 -12.87 16.52
N GLY A 272 11.37 -13.43 16.26
CA GLY A 272 10.09 -12.92 16.75
C GLY A 272 9.62 -11.69 15.98
N VAL A 273 8.56 -11.05 16.48
CA VAL A 273 8.01 -9.83 15.89
C VAL A 273 8.84 -8.61 16.29
N THR A 274 9.15 -7.73 15.31
CA THR A 274 9.97 -6.53 15.49
C THR A 274 9.22 -5.26 15.08
N GLU A 275 9.77 -4.10 15.43
CA GLU A 275 9.21 -2.80 15.00
C GLU A 275 9.15 -2.65 13.47
N GLN A 276 10.11 -3.21 12.74
CA GLN A 276 10.10 -3.19 11.28
C GLN A 276 8.95 -4.03 10.73
N ASP A 277 8.64 -5.17 11.35
CA ASP A 277 7.47 -5.97 11.01
C ASP A 277 6.18 -5.20 11.27
N ALA A 278 6.10 -4.44 12.37
CA ALA A 278 4.96 -3.59 12.68
C ALA A 278 4.76 -2.48 11.63
N LYS A 279 5.84 -1.84 11.16
CA LYS A 279 5.75 -0.84 10.08
C LYS A 279 5.21 -1.42 8.78
N ILE A 280 5.71 -2.58 8.36
CA ILE A 280 5.26 -3.27 7.15
C ILE A 280 3.78 -3.68 7.27
N ALA A 281 3.40 -4.24 8.42
CA ALA A 281 2.02 -4.63 8.70
C ALA A 281 1.08 -3.41 8.74
N GLY A 282 1.56 -2.26 9.24
CA GLY A 282 0.84 -0.99 9.25
C GLY A 282 0.45 -0.53 7.85
N ILE A 283 1.32 -0.69 6.85
CA ILE A 283 1.01 -0.35 5.45
C ILE A 283 -0.21 -1.13 4.96
N ALA A 284 -0.27 -2.44 5.22
CA ALA A 284 -1.40 -3.27 4.82
C ALA A 284 -2.71 -2.90 5.56
N HIS A 285 -2.59 -2.57 6.85
CA HIS A 285 -3.71 -2.11 7.67
C HIS A 285 -4.30 -0.79 7.15
N ASP A 286 -3.46 0.21 6.90
CA ASP A 286 -3.88 1.54 6.42
C ASP A 286 -4.53 1.46 5.03
N ARG A 287 -4.08 0.50 4.19
CA ARG A 287 -4.68 0.23 2.87
C ARG A 287 -5.98 -0.57 2.94
N GLY A 288 -6.35 -1.06 4.10
CA GLY A 288 -7.60 -1.81 4.29
C GLY A 288 -7.56 -3.21 3.67
N LYS A 289 -6.37 -3.79 3.50
CA LYS A 289 -6.21 -5.12 2.90
C LYS A 289 -6.56 -6.23 3.89
N GLY A 290 -6.88 -7.41 3.37
CA GLY A 290 -6.91 -8.62 4.19
C GLY A 290 -5.50 -8.97 4.68
N ILE A 291 -5.36 -9.43 5.91
CA ILE A 291 -4.04 -9.65 6.51
C ILE A 291 -4.00 -11.02 7.18
N VAL A 292 -2.97 -11.79 6.80
CA VAL A 292 -2.59 -13.04 7.45
C VAL A 292 -1.15 -12.91 7.93
N ILE A 293 -0.91 -13.09 9.22
CA ILE A 293 0.42 -13.14 9.80
C ILE A 293 0.95 -14.54 9.66
N VAL A 294 2.04 -14.70 8.91
CA VAL A 294 2.69 -15.99 8.65
C VAL A 294 3.97 -16.08 9.46
N VAL A 295 3.94 -16.85 10.55
CA VAL A 295 5.11 -17.10 11.40
C VAL A 295 5.88 -18.26 10.78
N ASN A 296 6.94 -17.94 10.04
CA ASN A 296 7.77 -18.90 9.32
C ASN A 296 8.98 -19.36 10.14
N LYS A 297 9.70 -20.37 9.67
CA LYS A 297 10.80 -21.07 10.34
C LYS A 297 10.36 -21.71 11.67
N TRP A 298 9.11 -22.14 11.73
CA TRP A 298 8.55 -22.76 12.93
C TRP A 298 9.25 -24.07 13.31
N ASP A 299 9.97 -24.71 12.38
CA ASP A 299 10.82 -25.88 12.60
C ASP A 299 12.09 -25.57 13.40
N ALA A 300 12.58 -24.34 13.35
CA ALA A 300 13.87 -23.93 13.92
C ALA A 300 13.82 -23.55 15.41
N ILE A 301 12.63 -23.50 16.02
CA ILE A 301 12.46 -23.14 17.43
C ILE A 301 12.14 -24.36 18.29
N GLU A 302 12.62 -24.34 19.54
CA GLU A 302 12.21 -25.31 20.56
C GLU A 302 10.76 -25.02 20.99
N LYS A 303 9.96 -26.05 21.14
CA LYS A 303 8.51 -25.92 21.36
C LYS A 303 8.10 -26.70 22.63
N ASN A 304 7.27 -26.02 23.41
CA ASN A 304 6.48 -26.63 24.47
C ASN A 304 4.98 -26.31 24.23
N ASP A 305 4.11 -26.80 25.10
CA ASP A 305 2.66 -26.63 24.97
C ASP A 305 2.19 -25.17 25.01
N LYS A 306 3.00 -24.25 25.52
CA LYS A 306 2.69 -22.82 25.67
C LYS A 306 3.31 -21.97 24.56
N THR A 307 4.30 -22.47 23.82
CA THR A 307 5.08 -21.69 22.84
C THR A 307 4.19 -20.96 21.82
N ILE A 308 3.15 -21.60 21.29
CA ILE A 308 2.22 -20.96 20.33
C ILE A 308 1.49 -19.79 20.98
N TYR A 309 1.00 -19.96 22.21
CA TYR A 309 0.27 -18.91 22.93
C TYR A 309 1.17 -17.71 23.27
N GLU A 310 2.40 -17.96 23.66
CA GLU A 310 3.40 -16.92 23.96
C GLU A 310 3.71 -16.08 22.70
N PHE A 311 3.90 -16.75 21.55
CA PHE A 311 4.08 -16.06 20.27
C PHE A 311 2.85 -15.25 19.86
N GLN A 312 1.66 -15.83 19.98
CA GLN A 312 0.42 -15.14 19.66
C GLN A 312 0.22 -13.90 20.52
N ASN A 313 0.50 -13.99 21.81
CA ASN A 313 0.38 -12.84 22.73
C ASN A 313 1.38 -11.73 22.37
N LYS A 314 2.64 -12.08 22.15
CA LYS A 314 3.68 -11.13 21.78
C LYS A 314 3.37 -10.42 20.45
N ILE A 315 2.85 -11.15 19.45
CA ILE A 315 2.43 -10.56 18.18
C ILE A 315 1.23 -9.63 18.40
N LYS A 316 0.23 -10.03 19.19
CA LYS A 316 -0.94 -9.19 19.51
C LYS A 316 -0.57 -7.93 20.29
N GLU A 317 0.40 -7.97 21.17
CA GLU A 317 0.92 -6.81 21.88
C GLU A 317 1.63 -5.84 20.93
N THR A 318 2.53 -6.34 20.06
CA THR A 318 3.28 -5.52 19.11
C THR A 318 2.38 -4.95 18.00
N LEU A 319 1.39 -5.73 17.55
CA LEU A 319 0.44 -5.37 16.49
C LEU A 319 -0.96 -5.05 17.09
N ALA A 320 -1.01 -4.34 18.21
CA ALA A 320 -2.26 -4.05 18.94
C ALA A 320 -3.31 -3.29 18.13
N TYR A 321 -2.91 -2.63 17.03
CA TYR A 321 -3.80 -1.90 16.12
C TYR A 321 -4.52 -2.81 15.12
N MET A 322 -4.12 -4.09 15.00
CA MET A 322 -4.76 -5.08 14.11
C MET A 322 -5.11 -6.40 14.84
N PRO A 323 -5.93 -6.38 15.88
CA PRO A 323 -6.27 -7.59 16.66
C PRO A 323 -7.04 -8.64 15.86
N TYR A 324 -7.56 -8.25 14.69
CA TYR A 324 -8.32 -9.10 13.78
C TYR A 324 -7.44 -9.98 12.86
N ALA A 325 -6.13 -9.71 12.79
CA ALA A 325 -5.24 -10.44 11.90
C ALA A 325 -5.13 -11.91 12.32
N GLU A 326 -5.32 -12.82 11.36
CA GLU A 326 -5.18 -14.26 11.60
C GLU A 326 -3.72 -14.68 11.53
N MET A 327 -3.35 -15.68 12.32
CA MET A 327 -1.97 -16.16 12.45
C MET A 327 -1.83 -17.59 12.01
N VAL A 328 -0.87 -17.87 11.13
CA VAL A 328 -0.51 -19.21 10.68
C VAL A 328 0.97 -19.49 10.94
N PHE A 329 1.27 -20.56 11.65
CA PHE A 329 2.63 -20.98 11.97
C PHE A 329 3.09 -22.04 10.98
N VAL A 330 4.12 -21.74 10.17
CA VAL A 330 4.55 -22.57 9.04
C VAL A 330 6.05 -22.86 9.05
N SER A 331 6.46 -23.86 8.32
CA SER A 331 7.85 -24.07 7.92
C SER A 331 7.94 -24.19 6.40
N ALA A 332 8.58 -23.23 5.77
CA ALA A 332 8.85 -23.28 4.33
C ALA A 332 9.84 -24.40 3.97
N VAL A 333 10.70 -24.85 4.90
CA VAL A 333 11.67 -25.92 4.69
C VAL A 333 10.97 -27.26 4.66
N THR A 334 10.19 -27.57 5.70
CA THR A 334 9.52 -28.87 5.84
C THR A 334 8.19 -28.95 5.10
N GLY A 335 7.58 -27.83 4.72
CA GLY A 335 6.22 -27.76 4.16
C GLY A 335 5.11 -27.78 5.21
N GLN A 336 5.47 -27.79 6.51
CA GLN A 336 4.51 -27.91 7.60
C GLN A 336 3.50 -26.77 7.58
N ARG A 337 2.19 -27.10 7.57
CA ARG A 337 1.03 -26.18 7.61
C ARG A 337 0.94 -25.18 6.44
N LEU A 338 1.68 -25.36 5.36
CA LEU A 338 1.51 -24.52 4.16
C LEU A 338 0.10 -24.64 3.54
N PRO A 339 -0.54 -25.83 3.47
CA PRO A 339 -1.92 -25.93 3.00
C PRO A 339 -2.89 -25.04 3.78
N LYS A 340 -2.67 -24.85 5.09
CA LYS A 340 -3.51 -23.99 5.93
C LYS A 340 -3.46 -22.52 5.54
N LEU A 341 -2.41 -22.07 4.81
CA LEU A 341 -2.36 -20.71 4.28
C LEU A 341 -3.50 -20.46 3.30
N PHE A 342 -3.76 -21.37 2.37
CA PHE A 342 -4.83 -21.22 1.40
C PHE A 342 -6.22 -21.20 2.05
N GLU A 343 -6.45 -22.08 3.03
CA GLU A 343 -7.69 -22.06 3.82
C GLU A 343 -7.90 -20.72 4.55
N THR A 344 -6.81 -20.18 5.10
CA THR A 344 -6.86 -18.90 5.81
C THR A 344 -7.06 -17.73 4.83
N ILE A 345 -6.41 -17.76 3.66
CA ILE A 345 -6.61 -16.77 2.59
C ILE A 345 -8.07 -16.76 2.15
N ASP A 346 -8.64 -17.93 1.86
CA ASP A 346 -10.04 -18.07 1.45
C ASP A 346 -10.99 -17.49 2.50
N MET A 347 -10.80 -17.84 3.77
CA MET A 347 -11.59 -17.30 4.88
C MET A 347 -11.50 -15.77 4.97
N VAL A 348 -10.31 -15.19 4.78
CA VAL A 348 -10.13 -13.73 4.80
C VAL A 348 -10.85 -13.07 3.63
N ILE A 349 -10.79 -13.66 2.43
CA ILE A 349 -11.49 -13.16 1.23
C ILE A 349 -13.00 -13.21 1.44
N GLU A 350 -13.53 -14.30 1.96
CA GLU A 350 -14.94 -14.44 2.30
C GLU A 350 -15.39 -13.36 3.29
N ASN A 351 -14.58 -13.13 4.34
CA ASN A 351 -14.85 -12.07 5.31
C ASN A 351 -14.79 -10.67 4.70
N GLN A 352 -13.86 -10.40 3.75
CA GLN A 352 -13.77 -9.12 3.07
C GLN A 352 -14.99 -8.83 2.19
N THR A 353 -15.58 -9.87 1.61
CA THR A 353 -16.72 -9.75 0.70
C THR A 353 -18.08 -9.87 1.41
N LEU A 354 -18.05 -10.17 2.72
CA LEU A 354 -19.26 -10.30 3.52
C LEU A 354 -20.08 -9.01 3.51
N ARG A 355 -21.35 -9.12 3.13
CA ARG A 355 -22.29 -8.01 3.13
C ARG A 355 -23.39 -8.26 4.15
N ILE A 356 -23.55 -7.30 5.06
CA ILE A 356 -24.54 -7.33 6.14
C ILE A 356 -25.79 -6.58 5.68
N ALA A 357 -26.97 -7.18 5.86
CA ALA A 357 -28.22 -6.49 5.64
C ALA A 357 -28.37 -5.30 6.61
N THR A 358 -28.79 -4.14 6.09
CA THR A 358 -28.89 -2.89 6.86
C THR A 358 -29.77 -3.04 8.10
N GLY A 359 -30.86 -3.79 8.04
CA GLY A 359 -31.74 -4.06 9.18
C GLY A 359 -31.00 -4.76 10.33
N VAL A 360 -30.32 -5.87 10.02
CA VAL A 360 -29.57 -6.66 11.02
C VAL A 360 -28.42 -5.85 11.61
N LEU A 361 -27.72 -5.06 10.77
CA LEU A 361 -26.65 -4.17 11.24
C LEU A 361 -27.20 -3.15 12.27
N ASN A 362 -28.37 -2.53 11.99
CA ASN A 362 -28.96 -1.54 12.88
C ASN A 362 -29.51 -2.15 14.17
N GLU A 363 -30.00 -3.38 14.17
CA GLU A 363 -30.36 -4.11 15.39
C GLU A 363 -29.16 -4.26 16.32
N ILE A 364 -28.00 -4.71 15.80
CA ILE A 364 -26.77 -4.86 16.58
C ILE A 364 -26.25 -3.52 17.10
N ILE A 365 -26.27 -2.47 16.28
CA ILE A 365 -25.86 -1.12 16.73
C ILE A 365 -26.79 -0.59 17.80
N THR A 366 -28.11 -0.81 17.68
CA THR A 366 -29.09 -0.38 18.70
C THR A 366 -28.87 -1.12 20.01
N GLU A 367 -28.62 -2.42 19.95
CA GLU A 367 -28.25 -3.21 21.15
C GLU A 367 -26.95 -2.72 21.77
N ALA A 368 -25.92 -2.48 20.95
CA ALA A 368 -24.64 -1.94 21.43
C ALA A 368 -24.81 -0.58 22.12
N VAL A 369 -25.61 0.32 21.55
CA VAL A 369 -25.94 1.63 22.14
C VAL A 369 -26.69 1.49 23.47
N ALA A 370 -27.58 0.50 23.58
CA ALA A 370 -28.33 0.22 24.81
C ALA A 370 -27.42 -0.32 25.93
N LEU A 371 -26.47 -1.20 25.58
CA LEU A 371 -25.52 -1.79 26.53
C LEU A 371 -24.48 -0.78 27.02
N GLN A 372 -23.96 0.05 26.15
CA GLN A 372 -23.00 1.10 26.48
C GLN A 372 -23.45 2.43 25.88
N GLN A 373 -23.96 3.30 26.73
CA GLN A 373 -24.46 4.60 26.28
C GLN A 373 -23.37 5.43 25.61
N PRO A 374 -23.72 6.13 24.50
CA PRO A 374 -22.80 7.00 23.79
C PRO A 374 -22.27 8.14 24.68
N PRO A 375 -21.05 8.64 24.39
CA PRO A 375 -20.47 9.76 25.13
C PRO A 375 -21.32 11.03 24.99
N SER A 376 -21.20 11.90 25.98
CA SER A 376 -21.80 13.24 25.99
C SER A 376 -20.73 14.28 26.24
N ASP A 377 -20.80 15.42 25.54
CA ASP A 377 -19.96 16.59 25.77
C ASP A 377 -20.84 17.84 25.91
N LYS A 378 -20.55 18.66 26.94
CA LYS A 378 -21.26 19.93 27.24
C LYS A 378 -22.79 19.82 27.23
N GLY A 379 -23.33 18.71 27.73
CA GLY A 379 -24.76 18.46 27.79
C GLY A 379 -25.40 17.95 26.50
N LYS A 380 -24.63 17.85 25.39
CA LYS A 380 -25.08 17.20 24.17
C LYS A 380 -24.68 15.73 24.19
N ARG A 381 -25.66 14.85 23.93
CA ARG A 381 -25.42 13.40 23.82
C ARG A 381 -25.30 13.02 22.33
N LEU A 382 -24.34 12.14 22.02
CA LEU A 382 -24.26 11.50 20.71
C LEU A 382 -25.53 10.67 20.46
N LYS A 383 -26.17 10.89 19.31
CA LYS A 383 -27.24 10.03 18.78
C LYS A 383 -26.78 9.38 17.49
N ILE A 384 -26.90 8.07 17.40
CA ILE A 384 -26.70 7.32 16.17
C ILE A 384 -28.08 7.10 15.57
N TYR A 385 -28.31 7.59 14.35
CA TYR A 385 -29.59 7.47 13.65
C TYR A 385 -29.72 6.14 12.92
N TYR A 386 -28.70 5.78 12.14
CA TYR A 386 -28.59 4.49 11.48
C TYR A 386 -27.16 4.25 10.99
N THR A 387 -26.89 2.99 10.64
CA THR A 387 -25.61 2.55 10.09
C THR A 387 -25.87 1.71 8.84
N THR A 388 -25.05 1.88 7.81
CA THR A 388 -25.15 1.09 6.58
C THR A 388 -23.76 0.67 6.11
N GLN A 389 -23.66 -0.50 5.49
CA GLN A 389 -22.45 -0.95 4.83
C GLN A 389 -22.47 -0.47 3.37
N VAL A 390 -21.53 0.38 2.99
CA VAL A 390 -21.47 1.00 1.66
C VAL A 390 -20.51 0.30 0.72
N SER A 391 -19.53 -0.44 1.25
CA SER A 391 -18.51 -1.12 0.45
C SER A 391 -18.07 -2.43 1.10
N VAL A 392 -17.49 -3.28 0.28
CA VAL A 392 -16.69 -4.46 0.62
C VAL A 392 -15.27 -4.25 0.11
N LYS A 393 -14.28 -5.01 0.60
CA LYS A 393 -12.85 -4.93 0.19
C LYS A 393 -12.22 -3.52 0.29
N PRO A 394 -12.14 -2.88 1.48
CA PRO A 394 -12.53 -3.38 2.80
C PRO A 394 -14.00 -3.12 3.13
N PRO A 395 -14.58 -3.90 4.05
CA PRO A 395 -15.91 -3.62 4.59
C PRO A 395 -15.96 -2.23 5.19
N THR A 396 -16.81 -1.36 4.64
CA THR A 396 -16.89 0.06 5.01
C THR A 396 -18.29 0.38 5.48
N PHE A 397 -18.38 0.94 6.67
CA PHE A 397 -19.64 1.30 7.34
C PHE A 397 -19.77 2.80 7.45
N VAL A 398 -20.91 3.35 7.09
CA VAL A 398 -21.27 4.75 7.34
C VAL A 398 -22.20 4.80 8.53
N ILE A 399 -21.80 5.54 9.56
CA ILE A 399 -22.60 5.79 10.76
C ILE A 399 -23.12 7.23 10.69
N PHE A 400 -24.43 7.38 10.67
CA PHE A 400 -25.09 8.69 10.67
C PHE A 400 -25.39 9.13 12.09
N VAL A 401 -24.87 10.29 12.47
CA VAL A 401 -24.93 10.84 13.82
C VAL A 401 -25.48 12.26 13.79
N ASN A 402 -25.90 12.76 14.97
CA ASN A 402 -26.32 14.16 15.15
C ASN A 402 -25.16 15.16 15.14
N ASP A 403 -23.98 14.75 15.59
CA ASP A 403 -22.78 15.59 15.66
C ASP A 403 -21.53 14.70 15.64
N LYS A 404 -20.69 14.86 14.60
CA LYS A 404 -19.47 14.04 14.41
C LYS A 404 -18.39 14.33 15.47
N GLN A 405 -18.42 15.51 16.13
CA GLN A 405 -17.45 15.85 17.14
C GLN A 405 -17.68 15.07 18.46
N LEU A 406 -18.90 14.56 18.67
CA LEU A 406 -19.26 13.79 19.85
C LEU A 406 -18.80 12.33 19.79
N ILE A 407 -18.52 11.78 18.60
CA ILE A 407 -18.08 10.38 18.49
C ILE A 407 -16.58 10.27 18.74
N HIS A 408 -16.24 9.75 19.90
CA HIS A 408 -14.85 9.53 20.29
C HIS A 408 -14.31 8.24 19.67
N PHE A 409 -13.01 8.19 19.38
CA PHE A 409 -12.32 7.01 18.85
C PHE A 409 -12.62 5.72 19.64
N SER A 410 -12.64 5.81 20.98
CA SER A 410 -12.94 4.68 21.86
C SER A 410 -14.34 4.10 21.62
N TYR A 411 -15.33 4.96 21.32
CA TYR A 411 -16.69 4.51 21.06
C TYR A 411 -16.82 3.87 19.69
N THR A 412 -16.15 4.41 18.67
CA THR A 412 -16.05 3.78 17.35
C THR A 412 -15.43 2.38 17.45
N ARG A 413 -14.35 2.23 18.25
CA ARG A 413 -13.72 0.93 18.51
C ARG A 413 -14.64 -0.05 19.25
N TYR A 414 -15.45 0.44 20.16
CA TYR A 414 -16.47 -0.38 20.83
C TYR A 414 -17.50 -0.92 19.83
N LEU A 415 -18.01 -0.06 18.93
CA LEU A 415 -18.95 -0.48 17.88
C LEU A 415 -18.31 -1.46 16.90
N GLU A 416 -17.05 -1.23 16.53
CA GLU A 416 -16.28 -2.16 15.72
C GLU A 416 -16.20 -3.54 16.35
N ASN A 417 -15.85 -3.61 17.64
CA ASN A 417 -15.76 -4.88 18.36
C ASN A 417 -17.11 -5.60 18.37
N LYS A 418 -18.22 -4.89 18.57
CA LYS A 418 -19.57 -5.47 18.53
C LYS A 418 -19.92 -6.07 17.16
N ILE A 419 -19.57 -5.37 16.09
CA ILE A 419 -19.75 -5.88 14.72
C ILE A 419 -18.89 -7.12 14.50
N ARG A 420 -17.63 -7.13 14.96
CA ARG A 420 -16.72 -8.27 14.86
C ARG A 420 -17.18 -9.47 15.67
N ASP A 421 -17.65 -9.24 16.90
CA ASP A 421 -18.15 -10.31 17.79
C ASP A 421 -19.36 -11.03 17.16
N THR A 422 -20.20 -10.29 16.41
CA THR A 422 -21.40 -10.83 15.80
C THR A 422 -21.15 -11.48 14.45
N PHE A 423 -20.35 -10.83 13.58
CA PHE A 423 -20.20 -11.25 12.17
C PHE A 423 -18.83 -11.84 11.84
N GLY A 424 -17.88 -11.80 12.76
CA GLY A 424 -16.51 -12.30 12.57
C GLY A 424 -15.58 -11.27 11.97
N PHE A 425 -15.52 -11.13 10.65
CA PHE A 425 -14.57 -10.27 9.93
C PHE A 425 -13.11 -10.53 10.28
N LYS A 426 -12.76 -11.78 10.50
CA LYS A 426 -11.39 -12.21 10.78
C LYS A 426 -10.49 -11.93 9.58
N GLY A 427 -9.27 -11.48 9.84
CA GLY A 427 -8.27 -11.18 8.84
C GLY A 427 -8.53 -9.92 8.00
N THR A 428 -9.63 -9.17 8.24
CA THR A 428 -9.93 -7.95 7.48
C THR A 428 -10.17 -6.74 8.37
N SER A 429 -9.66 -5.56 7.95
CA SER A 429 -9.94 -4.29 8.61
C SER A 429 -11.37 -3.83 8.33
N LEU A 430 -11.95 -3.10 9.26
CA LEU A 430 -13.23 -2.41 9.07
C LEU A 430 -12.99 -0.91 8.99
N ARG A 431 -13.65 -0.25 8.03
CA ARG A 431 -13.62 1.21 7.89
C ARG A 431 -14.91 1.82 8.37
N PHE A 432 -14.81 2.90 9.14
CA PHE A 432 -15.96 3.65 9.64
C PHE A 432 -15.90 5.09 9.14
N ILE A 433 -16.97 5.51 8.48
CA ILE A 433 -17.17 6.88 8.00
C ILE A 433 -18.29 7.49 8.84
N ILE A 434 -17.98 8.55 9.56
CA ILE A 434 -18.98 9.25 10.37
C ILE A 434 -19.56 10.39 9.54
N ARG A 435 -20.89 10.43 9.39
CA ARG A 435 -21.62 11.50 8.72
C ARG A 435 -22.63 12.15 9.64
N GLU A 436 -22.69 13.46 9.62
CA GLU A 436 -23.74 14.21 10.29
C GLU A 436 -25.01 14.19 9.42
N ARG A 437 -26.13 13.97 10.09
CA ARG A 437 -27.45 14.20 9.51
C ARG A 437 -28.07 15.40 10.20
N LYS A 438 -28.36 16.47 9.45
CA LYS A 438 -29.15 17.61 9.95
C LYS A 438 -30.59 17.15 10.11
N GLU A 439 -31.25 17.56 11.21
CA GLU A 439 -32.64 17.15 11.52
C GLU A 439 -33.69 17.61 10.49
N ASN A 440 -33.28 18.32 9.42
CA ASN A 440 -34.17 18.90 8.40
C ASN A 440 -33.97 18.30 6.98
N GLU A 441 -33.38 17.13 6.84
CA GLU A 441 -33.31 16.39 5.56
C GLU A 441 -34.00 15.02 5.63
#